data_93d84c5d2a57d8f8c815f486358787fc
#
_entry.id   93d84c5d2a57d8f8c815f486358787fc
#
_cell.length_a   1.000
_cell.length_b   1.000
_cell.length_c   1.000
_cell.angle_alpha   90.00
_cell.angle_beta   90.00
_cell.angle_gamma   90.00
#
_symmetry.space_group_name_H-M   'P 1'
#
loop_
_entity.id
_entity.type
_entity.pdbx_description
1 polymer ?
#
loop_
_entity_poly.entity_id
_entity_poly.type
_entity_poly.pdbx_seq_one_letter_code
_entity_poly.pdbx_strand_id
1 'polypeptide(L)'
;MELAGDLSPRGRRLRAIVTVVAVALLLRGTFFGSDHDFPFGPLHMYSRYYPATGVVTSTSVQATNANGHNVFVTQADTGIARGDVEGELPAYEADPNRLGSLAAAFHRRHPLASPFVSMRIVQHRWQLRDRAVVGTSDVTLVSWTAP
;
A
#
# COMPACT_ATOMS: atom_id res chain seq x y z
N MET A 1 -13.76 41.64 23.31
CA MET A 1 -14.43 40.89 22.24
C MET A 1 -14.86 39.56 22.84
N GLU A 2 -16.07 39.60 23.42
CA GLU A 2 -16.65 38.57 24.27
C GLU A 2 -17.49 37.62 23.36
N LEU A 3 -16.94 36.47 22.99
CA LEU A 3 -17.66 35.40 22.25
C LEU A 3 -17.71 34.12 23.09
N ALA A 4 -17.84 34.23 24.41
CA ALA A 4 -18.20 33.13 25.27
C ALA A 4 -19.69 33.05 25.42
N GLY A 5 -20.40 32.69 24.34
CA GLY A 5 -21.82 32.34 24.42
C GLY A 5 -22.01 31.13 25.33
N ASP A 6 -22.64 31.33 26.48
CA ASP A 6 -22.94 30.29 27.46
C ASP A 6 -23.74 29.18 26.82
N LEU A 7 -23.14 28.00 26.71
CA LEU A 7 -23.77 26.85 26.07
C LEU A 7 -24.95 26.35 26.93
N SER A 8 -26.10 26.16 26.33
CA SER A 8 -27.23 25.57 27.00
C SER A 8 -26.88 24.21 27.63
N PRO A 9 -27.47 23.80 28.74
CA PRO A 9 -27.19 22.50 29.39
C PRO A 9 -27.37 21.31 28.46
N ARG A 10 -28.32 21.42 27.50
CA ARG A 10 -28.54 20.42 26.44
C ARG A 10 -27.37 20.39 25.45
N GLY A 11 -26.85 21.55 25.04
CA GLY A 11 -25.71 21.65 24.14
C GLY A 11 -24.42 21.09 24.77
N ARG A 12 -24.21 21.30 26.06
CA ARG A 12 -23.07 20.70 26.81
C ARG A 12 -23.19 19.17 26.86
N ARG A 13 -24.37 18.61 27.16
CA ARG A 13 -24.59 17.15 27.18
C ARG A 13 -24.38 16.52 25.81
N LEU A 14 -24.90 17.13 24.75
CA LEU A 14 -24.74 16.62 23.38
C LEU A 14 -23.26 16.59 22.98
N ARG A 15 -22.51 17.64 23.25
CA ARG A 15 -21.07 17.68 22.94
C ARG A 15 -20.30 16.66 23.76
N ALA A 16 -20.61 16.50 25.05
CA ALA A 16 -19.99 15.45 25.87
C ALA A 16 -20.23 14.05 25.30
N ILE A 17 -21.46 13.74 24.89
CA ILE A 17 -21.79 12.46 24.28
C ILE A 17 -21.01 12.25 22.97
N VAL A 18 -21.00 13.26 22.07
CA VAL A 18 -20.27 13.20 20.81
C VAL A 18 -18.77 12.97 21.05
N THR A 19 -18.19 13.69 22.02
CA THR A 19 -16.78 13.52 22.37
C THR A 19 -16.48 12.11 22.89
N VAL A 20 -17.31 11.59 23.81
CA VAL A 20 -17.14 10.24 24.35
C VAL A 20 -17.25 9.20 23.25
N VAL A 21 -18.24 9.32 22.35
CA VAL A 21 -18.39 8.41 21.21
C VAL A 21 -17.19 8.48 20.27
N ALA A 22 -16.71 9.69 19.93
CA ALA A 22 -15.53 9.85 19.08
C ALA A 22 -14.27 9.23 19.71
N VAL A 23 -14.04 9.45 21.01
CA VAL A 23 -12.92 8.84 21.75
C VAL A 23 -13.06 7.31 21.78
N ALA A 24 -14.25 6.78 22.04
CA ALA A 24 -14.48 5.34 22.03
C ALA A 24 -14.21 4.72 20.65
N LEU A 25 -14.61 5.38 19.56
CA LEU A 25 -14.33 4.93 18.20
C LEU A 25 -12.84 4.98 17.88
N LEU A 26 -12.13 6.03 18.29
CA LEU A 26 -10.67 6.13 18.15
C LEU A 26 -9.94 5.03 18.91
N LEU A 27 -10.32 4.79 20.16
CA LEU A 27 -9.71 3.71 20.97
C LEU A 27 -10.00 2.33 20.35
N ARG A 28 -11.25 2.07 19.95
CA ARG A 28 -11.59 0.84 19.25
C ARG A 28 -10.77 0.67 17.97
N GLY A 29 -10.68 1.72 17.15
CA GLY A 29 -9.91 1.70 15.92
C GLY A 29 -8.42 1.48 16.16
N THR A 30 -7.85 2.11 17.19
CA THR A 30 -6.43 1.97 17.54
C THR A 30 -6.06 0.53 17.95
N PHE A 31 -6.92 -0.14 18.72
CA PHE A 31 -6.63 -1.48 19.27
C PHE A 31 -7.12 -2.64 18.40
N PHE A 32 -8.17 -2.42 17.61
CA PHE A 32 -8.86 -3.48 16.87
C PHE A 32 -9.16 -3.14 15.41
N GLY A 33 -8.81 -1.93 14.97
CA GLY A 33 -9.07 -1.46 13.63
C GLY A 33 -8.02 -1.91 12.61
N SER A 34 -8.39 -1.83 11.34
CA SER A 34 -7.53 -2.00 10.18
C SER A 34 -7.33 -0.67 9.46
N ASP A 35 -6.37 -0.61 8.51
CA ASP A 35 -6.11 0.60 7.70
C ASP A 35 -7.34 1.02 6.86
N HIS A 36 -8.30 0.11 6.64
CA HIS A 36 -9.55 0.38 5.94
C HIS A 36 -10.61 1.09 6.80
N ASP A 37 -10.41 1.17 8.11
CA ASP A 37 -11.34 1.80 9.05
C ASP A 37 -11.08 3.31 9.24
N PHE A 38 -10.45 3.95 8.25
CA PHE A 38 -10.24 5.42 8.30
C PHE A 38 -11.57 6.16 8.50
N PRO A 39 -11.65 7.20 9.37
CA PRO A 39 -10.54 7.87 10.07
C PRO A 39 -10.19 7.28 11.44
N PHE A 40 -10.81 6.19 11.87
CA PHE A 40 -10.67 5.61 13.22
C PHE A 40 -9.69 4.44 13.28
N GLY A 41 -9.20 3.96 12.11
CA GLY A 41 -8.20 2.90 12.03
C GLY A 41 -6.76 3.36 12.32
N PRO A 42 -5.86 2.45 12.70
CA PRO A 42 -4.46 2.76 12.91
C PRO A 42 -3.79 3.11 11.58
N LEU A 43 -3.06 4.21 11.52
CA LEU A 43 -2.23 4.57 10.36
C LEU A 43 -0.92 3.78 10.41
N HIS A 44 -0.94 2.52 9.98
CA HIS A 44 0.24 1.65 9.98
C HIS A 44 1.39 2.17 9.12
N MET A 45 1.11 3.03 8.15
CA MET A 45 2.10 3.61 7.25
C MET A 45 3.23 4.33 8.00
N TYR A 46 2.94 4.93 9.17
CA TYR A 46 3.92 5.66 9.99
C TYR A 46 4.38 4.90 11.23
N SER A 47 3.84 3.70 11.50
CA SER A 47 4.16 2.91 12.70
C SER A 47 5.33 1.95 12.49
N ARG A 48 5.83 1.79 11.26
CA ARG A 48 6.95 0.88 10.98
C ARG A 48 8.27 1.49 11.44
N TYR A 49 8.84 0.93 12.48
CA TYR A 49 10.21 1.19 12.88
C TYR A 49 11.15 0.32 12.03
N TYR A 50 12.07 0.96 11.33
CA TYR A 50 13.14 0.26 10.63
C TYR A 50 14.37 0.21 11.55
N PRO A 51 14.78 -0.98 12.02
CA PRO A 51 15.94 -1.12 12.87
C PRO A 51 17.22 -0.70 12.13
N ALA A 52 18.20 -0.17 12.87
CA ALA A 52 19.48 0.20 12.29
C ALA A 52 20.23 -1.00 11.66
N THR A 53 19.94 -2.20 12.17
CA THR A 53 20.44 -3.47 11.66
C THR A 53 19.26 -4.38 11.39
N GLY A 54 19.15 -4.94 10.18
CA GLY A 54 18.02 -5.78 9.78
C GLY A 54 17.81 -5.77 8.27
N VAL A 55 16.64 -6.20 7.83
CA VAL A 55 16.28 -6.23 6.40
C VAL A 55 15.18 -5.20 6.14
N VAL A 56 15.42 -4.34 5.17
CA VAL A 56 14.40 -3.44 4.61
C VAL A 56 13.97 -3.98 3.26
N THR A 57 12.67 -4.02 3.02
CA THR A 57 12.10 -4.53 1.78
C THR A 57 11.33 -3.44 1.03
N SER A 58 11.32 -3.54 -0.28
CA SER A 58 10.48 -2.73 -1.16
C SER A 58 9.98 -3.60 -2.31
N THR A 59 8.72 -3.47 -2.66
CA THR A 59 8.11 -4.24 -3.73
C THR A 59 8.04 -3.41 -5.02
N SER A 60 8.29 -4.05 -6.16
CA SER A 60 8.11 -3.47 -7.48
C SER A 60 7.38 -4.44 -8.40
N VAL A 61 6.64 -3.90 -9.36
CA VAL A 61 6.07 -4.66 -10.48
C VAL A 61 6.96 -4.46 -11.69
N GLN A 62 7.39 -5.55 -12.27
CA GLN A 62 8.23 -5.57 -13.47
C GLN A 62 7.55 -6.39 -14.55
N ALA A 63 7.63 -5.94 -15.79
CA ALA A 63 7.11 -6.65 -16.95
C ALA A 63 8.19 -6.79 -18.00
N THR A 64 8.12 -7.86 -18.81
CA THR A 64 8.93 -8.01 -20.00
C THR A 64 8.00 -7.90 -21.21
N ASN A 65 8.32 -7.02 -22.14
CA ASN A 65 7.55 -6.87 -23.36
C ASN A 65 7.98 -7.88 -24.44
N ALA A 66 7.20 -7.96 -25.54
CA ALA A 66 7.48 -8.84 -26.66
C ALA A 66 8.86 -8.61 -27.34
N ASN A 67 9.45 -7.43 -27.14
CA ASN A 67 10.78 -7.10 -27.65
C ASN A 67 11.91 -7.52 -26.67
N GLY A 68 11.57 -8.15 -25.54
CA GLY A 68 12.54 -8.58 -24.53
C GLY A 68 12.97 -7.47 -23.55
N HIS A 69 12.41 -6.27 -23.64
CA HIS A 69 12.75 -5.17 -22.74
C HIS A 69 12.00 -5.30 -21.41
N ASN A 70 12.74 -5.11 -20.30
CA ASN A 70 12.16 -5.02 -18.97
C ASN A 70 11.61 -3.61 -18.73
N VAL A 71 10.38 -3.52 -18.23
CA VAL A 71 9.67 -2.28 -17.91
C VAL A 71 9.26 -2.32 -16.45
N PHE A 72 9.55 -1.27 -15.69
CA PHE A 72 8.96 -1.06 -14.38
C PHE A 72 7.54 -0.52 -14.56
N VAL A 73 6.58 -1.20 -13.96
CA VAL A 73 5.17 -0.81 -14.02
C VAL A 73 4.84 0.01 -12.77
N THR A 74 4.48 1.27 -12.98
CA THR A 74 4.25 2.24 -11.92
C THR A 74 2.76 2.56 -11.74
N GLN A 75 2.43 3.31 -10.70
CA GLN A 75 1.08 3.85 -10.49
C GLN A 75 0.64 4.75 -11.66
N ALA A 76 1.56 5.53 -12.24
CA ALA A 76 1.25 6.37 -13.39
C ALA A 76 0.79 5.54 -14.59
N ASP A 77 1.32 4.34 -14.74
CA ASP A 77 1.05 3.44 -15.86
C ASP A 77 -0.26 2.65 -15.71
N THR A 78 -0.62 2.27 -14.50
CA THR A 78 -1.78 1.39 -14.25
C THR A 78 -2.90 2.07 -13.47
N GLY A 79 -2.59 3.12 -12.71
CA GLY A 79 -3.49 3.74 -11.73
C GLY A 79 -3.52 3.01 -10.38
N ILE A 80 -2.77 1.93 -10.22
CA ILE A 80 -2.71 1.11 -9.01
C ILE A 80 -1.43 1.45 -8.26
N ALA A 81 -1.56 1.89 -7.01
CA ALA A 81 -0.42 2.27 -6.21
C ALA A 81 0.37 1.01 -5.75
N ARG A 82 1.67 1.20 -5.48
CA ARG A 82 2.51 0.12 -4.94
C ARG A 82 1.94 -0.44 -3.62
N GLY A 83 1.40 0.42 -2.76
CA GLY A 83 0.78 0.00 -1.50
C GLY A 83 -0.42 -0.92 -1.70
N ASP A 84 -1.20 -0.71 -2.77
CA ASP A 84 -2.33 -1.58 -3.11
C ASP A 84 -1.83 -2.97 -3.55
N VAL A 85 -0.76 -3.01 -4.36
CA VAL A 85 -0.13 -4.29 -4.77
C VAL A 85 0.44 -5.03 -3.55
N GLU A 86 1.10 -4.32 -2.64
CA GLU A 86 1.64 -4.89 -1.39
C GLU A 86 0.53 -5.39 -0.47
N GLY A 87 -0.59 -4.67 -0.36
CA GLY A 87 -1.75 -5.05 0.44
C GLY A 87 -2.50 -6.26 -0.12
N GLU A 88 -2.52 -6.42 -1.44
CA GLU A 88 -3.17 -7.55 -2.12
C GLU A 88 -2.21 -8.70 -2.47
N LEU A 89 -0.96 -8.67 -2.01
CA LEU A 89 0.04 -9.68 -2.34
C LEU A 89 -0.45 -11.12 -2.11
N PRO A 90 -1.14 -11.47 -1.01
CA PRO A 90 -1.68 -12.83 -0.82
C PRO A 90 -2.67 -13.25 -1.91
N ALA A 91 -3.43 -12.31 -2.47
CA ALA A 91 -4.36 -12.59 -3.56
C ALA A 91 -3.64 -12.80 -4.90
N TYR A 92 -2.52 -12.10 -5.15
CA TYR A 92 -1.66 -12.36 -6.32
C TYR A 92 -0.91 -13.69 -6.19
N GLU A 93 -0.49 -14.07 -4.99
CA GLU A 93 0.15 -15.38 -4.74
C GLU A 93 -0.84 -16.53 -4.95
N ALA A 94 -2.10 -16.36 -4.53
CA ALA A 94 -3.16 -17.35 -4.74
C ALA A 94 -3.59 -17.48 -6.21
N ASP A 95 -3.59 -16.37 -6.95
CA ASP A 95 -3.96 -16.33 -8.38
C ASP A 95 -3.03 -15.39 -9.16
N PRO A 96 -1.92 -15.90 -9.71
CA PRO A 96 -0.98 -15.12 -10.52
C PRO A 96 -1.61 -14.50 -11.79
N ASN A 97 -2.74 -15.00 -12.28
CA ASN A 97 -3.43 -14.44 -13.45
C ASN A 97 -3.97 -13.04 -13.21
N ARG A 98 -4.10 -12.63 -11.95
CA ARG A 98 -4.44 -11.23 -11.60
C ARG A 98 -3.41 -10.22 -12.13
N LEU A 99 -2.15 -10.63 -12.32
CA LEU A 99 -1.13 -9.81 -12.99
C LEU A 99 -1.50 -9.51 -14.47
N GLY A 100 -2.23 -10.39 -15.12
CA GLY A 100 -2.79 -10.13 -16.45
C GLY A 100 -3.75 -8.94 -16.47
N SER A 101 -4.49 -8.70 -15.39
CA SER A 101 -5.35 -7.52 -15.23
C SER A 101 -4.53 -6.23 -15.11
N LEU A 102 -3.37 -6.28 -14.44
CA LEU A 102 -2.42 -5.15 -14.41
C LEU A 102 -1.83 -4.87 -15.80
N ALA A 103 -1.46 -5.93 -16.55
CA ALA A 103 -1.00 -5.80 -17.92
C ALA A 103 -2.07 -5.15 -18.81
N ALA A 104 -3.33 -5.57 -18.69
CA ALA A 104 -4.45 -4.95 -19.40
C ALA A 104 -4.68 -3.49 -18.97
N ALA A 105 -4.50 -3.15 -17.69
CA ALA A 105 -4.62 -1.78 -17.21
C ALA A 105 -3.53 -0.87 -17.80
N PHE A 106 -2.30 -1.38 -17.87
CA PHE A 106 -1.19 -0.70 -18.55
C PHE A 106 -1.52 -0.41 -20.02
N HIS A 107 -1.93 -1.43 -20.78
CA HIS A 107 -2.21 -1.27 -22.21
C HIS A 107 -3.41 -0.36 -22.51
N ARG A 108 -4.40 -0.27 -21.61
CA ARG A 108 -5.48 0.73 -21.75
C ARG A 108 -4.94 2.17 -21.72
N ARG A 109 -3.87 2.43 -20.98
CA ARG A 109 -3.26 3.77 -20.87
C ARG A 109 -2.16 4.00 -21.92
N HIS A 110 -1.53 2.90 -22.37
CA HIS A 110 -0.43 2.91 -23.33
C HIS A 110 -0.75 2.01 -24.53
N PRO A 111 -1.77 2.34 -25.36
CA PRO A 111 -2.26 1.46 -26.43
C PRO A 111 -1.23 1.18 -27.52
N LEU A 112 -0.19 2.01 -27.67
CA LEU A 112 0.89 1.84 -28.64
C LEU A 112 2.10 1.08 -28.07
N ALA A 113 2.09 0.73 -26.78
CA ALA A 113 3.19 -0.03 -26.18
C ALA A 113 3.17 -1.48 -26.64
N SER A 114 4.35 -2.08 -26.80
CA SER A 114 4.49 -3.50 -27.10
C SER A 114 3.84 -4.36 -26.01
N PRO A 115 3.11 -5.43 -26.35
CA PRO A 115 2.43 -6.27 -25.38
C PRO A 115 3.44 -6.91 -24.42
N PHE A 116 3.00 -7.12 -23.17
CA PHE A 116 3.80 -7.82 -22.18
C PHE A 116 3.67 -9.34 -22.40
N VAL A 117 4.81 -10.03 -22.42
CA VAL A 117 4.89 -11.50 -22.46
C VAL A 117 4.99 -12.11 -21.07
N SER A 118 5.47 -11.35 -20.10
CA SER A 118 5.50 -11.76 -18.70
C SER A 118 5.44 -10.56 -17.76
N MET A 119 4.99 -10.80 -16.54
CA MET A 119 4.96 -9.84 -15.45
C MET A 119 5.30 -10.52 -14.15
N ARG A 120 5.99 -9.81 -13.25
CA ARG A 120 6.39 -10.34 -11.95
C ARG A 120 6.32 -9.28 -10.86
N ILE A 121 6.02 -9.70 -9.66
CA ILE A 121 6.19 -8.92 -8.45
C ILE A 121 7.52 -9.29 -7.84
N VAL A 122 8.41 -8.32 -7.70
CA VAL A 122 9.76 -8.51 -7.18
C VAL A 122 9.91 -7.73 -5.89
N GLN A 123 10.38 -8.41 -4.85
CA GLN A 123 10.75 -7.81 -3.59
C GLN A 123 12.25 -7.57 -3.57
N HIS A 124 12.63 -6.31 -3.54
CA HIS A 124 14.01 -5.87 -3.30
C HIS A 124 14.27 -5.88 -1.80
N ARG A 125 15.36 -6.50 -1.37
CA ARG A 125 15.77 -6.63 0.02
C ARG A 125 17.12 -5.97 0.20
N TRP A 126 17.19 -5.03 1.16
CA TRP A 126 18.45 -4.42 1.60
C TRP A 126 18.78 -4.91 3.00
N GLN A 127 19.92 -5.54 3.13
CA GLN A 127 20.44 -5.90 4.44
C GLN A 127 21.19 -4.73 5.02
N LEU A 128 20.75 -4.24 6.16
CA LEU A 128 21.36 -3.14 6.89
C LEU A 128 22.19 -3.66 8.05
N ARG A 129 23.35 -3.04 8.27
CA ARG A 129 24.14 -3.15 9.50
C ARG A 129 24.57 -1.74 9.89
N ASP A 130 24.17 -1.31 11.10
CA ASP A 130 24.46 0.03 11.62
C ASP A 130 24.08 1.16 10.64
N ARG A 131 22.88 1.05 10.04
CA ARG A 131 22.33 1.95 9.02
C ARG A 131 23.05 1.94 7.67
N ALA A 132 24.08 1.11 7.49
CA ALA A 132 24.75 0.94 6.21
C ALA A 132 24.20 -0.27 5.46
N VAL A 133 24.05 -0.17 4.14
CA VAL A 133 23.66 -1.29 3.29
C VAL A 133 24.87 -2.19 3.10
N VAL A 134 24.79 -3.42 3.60
CA VAL A 134 25.86 -4.43 3.51
C VAL A 134 25.54 -5.52 2.49
N GLY A 135 24.31 -5.58 2.00
CA GLY A 135 23.93 -6.54 0.96
C GLY A 135 22.58 -6.17 0.34
N THR A 136 22.38 -6.61 -0.89
CA THR A 136 21.12 -6.47 -1.63
C THR A 136 20.77 -7.80 -2.28
N SER A 137 19.47 -8.11 -2.35
CA SER A 137 18.97 -9.26 -3.08
C SER A 137 17.56 -9.00 -3.59
N ASP A 138 17.21 -9.64 -4.70
CA ASP A 138 15.90 -9.58 -5.29
C ASP A 138 15.23 -10.95 -5.20
N VAL A 139 13.98 -10.98 -4.80
CA VAL A 139 13.16 -12.20 -4.71
C VAL A 139 11.91 -11.99 -5.53
N THR A 140 11.68 -12.85 -6.52
CA THR A 140 10.40 -12.90 -7.24
C THR A 140 9.37 -13.58 -6.36
N LEU A 141 8.31 -12.85 -6.01
CA LEU A 141 7.22 -13.33 -5.17
C LEU A 141 6.14 -14.01 -6.01
N VAL A 142 5.77 -13.37 -7.12
CA VAL A 142 4.73 -13.85 -8.04
C VAL A 142 5.21 -13.64 -9.47
N SER A 143 4.89 -14.57 -10.36
CA SER A 143 5.16 -14.44 -11.79
C SER A 143 3.96 -14.89 -12.62
N TRP A 144 3.74 -14.19 -13.72
CA TRP A 144 2.72 -14.49 -14.71
C TRP A 144 3.33 -14.43 -16.11
N THR A 145 2.88 -15.30 -16.98
CA THR A 145 3.24 -15.31 -18.40
C THR A 145 1.97 -15.18 -19.22
N ALA A 146 2.01 -14.37 -20.26
CA ALA A 146 0.89 -14.24 -21.18
C ALA A 146 0.60 -15.59 -21.86
N PRO A 147 -0.70 -15.95 -22.04
CA PRO A 147 -1.11 -17.18 -22.69
C PRO A 147 -0.74 -17.22 -24.17
#